data_61a77d98ca296628affd1f4747eece30
#
_entry.id   61a77d98ca296628affd1f4747eece30
#
_cell.length_a   1.000
_cell.length_b   1.000
_cell.length_c   1.000
_cell.angle_alpha   90.00
_cell.angle_beta   90.00
_cell.angle_gamma   90.00
#
_symmetry.space_group_name_H-M   'P 1'
#
loop_
_entity.id
_entity.type
_entity.pdbx_description
1 polymer ?
#
loop_
_entity_poly.entity_id
_entity_poly.type
_entity_poly.pdbx_seq_one_letter_code
_entity_poly.pdbx_strand_id
1 'polypeptide(L)'
;AGSSLPAVFLCAHIFYSSFLGFYDKIETRYTDGAFWGAQTGSEEKMRSRRRKRRSFGPLLAVVFLLLLIAGAAAGFVIGRRYMPGKEMADKAELFHIKGSQVAILLNNELQEEKGIYEDGQVYLPISWVNEYVNERFYWDETEKLLVYALPEEIVYADESDMGEQGPLLKVKEGKAYLSLGLIMNYSDIRQQSFDTSQIKRVFIDTVWGTVKTAQVRKKSILRVKGGIKSDIITELSEKSTVQVLESMDKWSKVRTEDGYIGYVQNRRLEKEQEITPQSQFEAPVYTSISMDEKVRLGFHQVTRKEANSTLKEYAQTAEGMNVIVPTWFNVIGNDGTYTSLASRDYVEQAHDMGLKVWAMVENVSTKESVKELDTKKLMSVTSNRRKLIENLMKEADTYGFDGFNLDFESLKAEAGPHYVQFIREMSVACRKKGLVLSVDNYVPSAYTAFYNRREQGIVADYVIVMGYDEHYAGGEAGPVASLPYVEKGIADTLKEVPKEKVINSVPFYTRIWTEKDGKTTSKAYGIRDAKNWIKENNIELEWQDDLGVYYGESSNENGVQSVWMEEEKSLGLKIDLINEYDLAGAACWKLGFEDRSIWEIVSQVK
;
A
#
# COMPACT_ATOMS: atom_id res chain seq x y z
N ALA A 1 2.18 35.63 -5.91
CA ALA A 1 2.05 36.92 -5.23
C ALA A 1 3.24 37.79 -5.60
N GLY A 2 3.04 38.85 -6.34
CA GLY A 2 4.10 39.79 -6.76
C GLY A 2 3.54 40.75 -7.79
N SER A 3 2.90 41.78 -7.28
CA SER A 3 2.33 42.93 -8.00
C SER A 3 3.35 43.62 -8.88
N SER A 4 3.11 43.71 -10.19
CA SER A 4 3.77 44.66 -11.06
C SER A 4 2.72 45.46 -11.86
N LEU A 5 2.03 46.31 -11.18
CA LEU A 5 1.20 47.38 -11.74
C LEU A 5 1.74 48.71 -11.22
N PRO A 6 2.78 49.29 -11.83
CA PRO A 6 2.88 50.76 -11.75
C PRO A 6 3.35 51.48 -12.99
N ALA A 7 3.92 50.87 -14.05
CA ALA A 7 4.56 51.64 -15.09
C ALA A 7 3.60 52.29 -16.13
N VAL A 8 2.46 51.69 -16.38
CA VAL A 8 1.52 52.19 -17.43
C VAL A 8 0.62 53.29 -16.89
N PHE A 9 0.27 53.24 -15.61
CA PHE A 9 -0.53 54.33 -14.98
C PHE A 9 0.30 55.56 -14.69
N LEU A 10 1.60 55.41 -14.42
CA LEU A 10 2.47 56.57 -14.18
C LEU A 10 2.74 57.38 -15.47
N CYS A 11 2.87 56.73 -16.62
CA CYS A 11 2.99 57.44 -17.90
C CYS A 11 1.70 58.17 -18.32
N ALA A 12 0.53 57.57 -18.07
CA ALA A 12 -0.76 58.25 -18.37
C ALA A 12 -1.01 59.44 -17.45
N HIS A 13 -0.62 59.37 -16.17
CA HIS A 13 -0.78 60.47 -15.21
C HIS A 13 0.19 61.62 -15.46
N ILE A 14 1.40 61.37 -15.89
CA ILE A 14 2.40 62.42 -16.25
C ILE A 14 1.97 63.12 -17.54
N PHE A 15 1.39 62.42 -18.52
CA PHE A 15 0.87 63.04 -19.73
C PHE A 15 -0.39 63.86 -19.49
N TYR A 16 -1.29 63.42 -18.60
CA TYR A 16 -2.52 64.14 -18.28
C TYR A 16 -2.25 65.38 -17.44
N SER A 17 -1.35 65.35 -16.50
CA SER A 17 -0.95 66.55 -15.72
C SER A 17 -0.14 67.56 -16.53
N SER A 18 0.68 67.11 -17.50
CA SER A 18 1.41 67.99 -18.40
C SER A 18 0.48 68.69 -19.45
N PHE A 19 -0.59 67.99 -19.81
CA PHE A 19 -1.60 68.54 -20.77
C PHE A 19 -2.54 69.57 -20.11
N LEU A 20 -2.92 69.34 -18.84
CA LEU A 20 -3.70 70.31 -18.04
C LEU A 20 -2.88 71.56 -17.71
N GLY A 21 -1.59 71.44 -17.37
CA GLY A 21 -0.71 72.60 -17.13
C GLY A 21 -0.42 73.46 -18.38
N PHE A 22 -0.59 72.86 -19.57
CA PHE A 22 -0.47 73.63 -20.85
C PHE A 22 -1.76 74.33 -21.25
N TYR A 23 -2.91 73.81 -20.86
CA TYR A 23 -4.22 74.44 -21.11
C TYR A 23 -4.45 75.64 -20.19
N ASP A 24 -4.08 75.55 -18.93
CA ASP A 24 -4.17 76.69 -17.97
C ASP A 24 -3.25 77.85 -18.34
N LYS A 25 -2.11 77.60 -19.00
CA LYS A 25 -1.23 78.69 -19.52
C LYS A 25 -1.76 79.38 -20.79
N ILE A 26 -2.76 78.86 -21.48
CA ILE A 26 -3.36 79.41 -22.65
C ILE A 26 -4.59 80.25 -22.24
N GLU A 27 -5.35 79.87 -21.24
CA GLU A 27 -6.54 80.65 -20.80
C GLU A 27 -6.19 81.92 -20.04
N THR A 28 -5.07 81.98 -19.31
CA THR A 28 -4.65 83.18 -18.56
C THR A 28 -4.04 84.27 -19.40
N ARG A 29 -3.98 84.15 -20.74
CA ARG A 29 -3.50 85.21 -21.65
C ARG A 29 -4.60 85.86 -22.47
N TYR A 30 -5.89 85.59 -22.23
CA TYR A 30 -7.00 86.16 -23.06
C TYR A 30 -8.03 86.93 -22.24
N THR A 31 -7.79 87.22 -20.99
CA THR A 31 -8.69 88.06 -20.16
C THR A 31 -7.90 89.16 -19.50
N ASP A 32 -7.42 90.14 -20.28
CA ASP A 32 -7.21 91.50 -19.76
C ASP A 32 -7.04 92.43 -20.94
N GLY A 33 -7.99 93.34 -21.12
CA GLY A 33 -7.83 94.47 -22.04
C GLY A 33 -9.08 94.86 -22.76
N ALA A 34 -10.04 95.29 -22.06
CA ALA A 34 -11.04 96.22 -22.61
C ALA A 34 -11.14 97.46 -21.72
N PHE A 35 -10.90 98.61 -22.24
CA PHE A 35 -11.74 99.77 -22.19
C PHE A 35 -11.01 101.12 -22.46
N TRP A 36 -11.63 101.97 -23.33
CA TRP A 36 -11.50 103.41 -23.48
C TRP A 36 -10.26 103.96 -24.19
N GLY A 37 -10.40 104.75 -25.20
CA GLY A 37 -11.18 105.88 -25.55
C GLY A 37 -10.62 106.67 -26.77
N ALA A 38 -11.36 107.40 -27.31
CA ALA A 38 -11.45 108.16 -28.58
C ALA A 38 -10.30 109.06 -28.95
N GLN A 39 -10.24 109.28 -30.23
CA GLN A 39 -10.06 110.57 -31.02
C GLN A 39 -8.67 110.89 -31.56
N THR A 40 -8.75 111.18 -32.84
CA THR A 40 -8.10 112.21 -33.69
C THR A 40 -6.75 111.92 -34.34
N GLY A 41 -6.81 111.85 -35.61
CA GLY A 41 -6.09 112.71 -36.53
C GLY A 41 -4.73 112.25 -37.07
N SER A 42 -4.73 112.27 -38.37
CA SER A 42 -3.69 112.60 -39.32
C SER A 42 -2.74 111.49 -39.82
N GLU A 43 -2.79 111.44 -41.07
CA GLU A 43 -1.92 110.74 -42.05
C GLU A 43 -0.47 110.64 -41.69
N GLU A 44 0.12 109.49 -41.95
CA GLU A 44 1.25 109.32 -42.89
C GLU A 44 1.83 107.91 -42.93
N LYS A 45 2.01 107.45 -44.12
CA LYS A 45 2.98 106.49 -44.68
C LYS A 45 2.99 105.03 -44.25
N MET A 46 2.48 104.24 -45.16
CA MET A 46 2.76 102.88 -45.39
C MET A 46 4.25 102.47 -45.22
N ARG A 47 4.54 101.54 -44.31
CA ARG A 47 5.62 100.61 -44.46
C ARG A 47 5.13 99.21 -44.05
N SER A 48 4.94 98.31 -45.03
CA SER A 48 4.60 96.91 -44.88
C SER A 48 5.66 96.15 -44.10
N ARG A 49 5.36 95.79 -42.88
CA ARG A 49 6.10 94.73 -42.21
C ARG A 49 5.34 93.44 -42.38
N ARG A 50 5.80 92.52 -43.28
CA ARG A 50 5.43 91.09 -43.33
C ARG A 50 5.67 90.45 -41.97
N ARG A 51 4.62 90.20 -41.16
CA ARG A 51 4.67 89.28 -40.02
C ARG A 51 4.79 87.90 -40.60
N LYS A 52 5.99 87.21 -40.39
CA LYS A 52 6.15 85.80 -40.59
C LYS A 52 5.18 85.06 -39.65
N ARG A 53 4.11 84.50 -40.19
CA ARG A 53 3.32 83.47 -39.51
C ARG A 53 4.21 82.29 -39.22
N ARG A 54 4.61 82.06 -37.95
CA ARG A 54 5.24 80.81 -37.53
C ARG A 54 4.19 79.74 -37.76
N SER A 55 4.38 78.93 -38.78
CA SER A 55 3.59 77.73 -39.05
C SER A 55 3.81 76.72 -37.92
N PHE A 56 2.83 76.43 -37.11
CA PHE A 56 2.81 75.34 -36.10
C PHE A 56 2.68 73.95 -36.74
N GLY A 57 2.58 73.90 -38.09
CA GLY A 57 2.45 72.62 -38.82
C GLY A 57 3.56 71.55 -38.52
N PRO A 58 4.83 71.95 -38.50
CA PRO A 58 5.89 70.92 -38.22
C PRO A 58 5.83 70.40 -36.80
N LEU A 59 5.43 71.24 -35.82
CA LEU A 59 5.33 70.76 -34.42
C LEU A 59 4.17 69.77 -34.22
N LEU A 60 3.02 70.05 -34.83
CA LEU A 60 1.85 69.17 -34.85
C LEU A 60 2.14 67.87 -35.58
N ALA A 61 2.90 67.90 -36.67
CA ALA A 61 3.35 66.68 -37.39
C ALA A 61 4.28 65.81 -36.54
N VAL A 62 5.18 66.41 -35.76
CA VAL A 62 6.08 65.65 -34.82
C VAL A 62 5.28 65.07 -33.70
N VAL A 63 4.35 65.78 -33.08
CA VAL A 63 3.48 65.28 -32.04
C VAL A 63 2.63 64.09 -32.53
N PHE A 64 2.05 64.25 -33.75
CA PHE A 64 1.27 63.17 -34.38
C PHE A 64 2.13 61.91 -34.66
N LEU A 65 3.35 62.10 -35.14
CA LEU A 65 4.30 61.03 -35.37
C LEU A 65 4.68 60.32 -34.04
N LEU A 66 4.92 61.07 -32.98
CA LEU A 66 5.21 60.50 -31.66
C LEU A 66 4.00 59.72 -31.09
N LEU A 67 2.78 60.16 -31.30
CA LEU A 67 1.57 59.46 -30.93
C LEU A 67 1.38 58.16 -31.73
N LEU A 68 1.71 58.18 -33.03
CA LEU A 68 1.71 56.99 -33.88
C LEU A 68 2.76 55.97 -33.41
N ILE A 69 3.97 56.42 -33.09
CA ILE A 69 5.05 55.57 -32.57
C ILE A 69 4.64 55.00 -31.19
N ALA A 70 4.10 55.81 -30.29
CA ALA A 70 3.61 55.37 -28.99
C ALA A 70 2.43 54.38 -29.13
N GLY A 71 1.49 54.64 -30.05
CA GLY A 71 0.40 53.75 -30.40
C GLY A 71 0.87 52.42 -30.98
N ALA A 72 1.87 52.47 -31.88
CA ALA A 72 2.49 51.26 -32.45
C ALA A 72 3.27 50.45 -31.40
N ALA A 73 4.02 51.15 -30.54
CA ALA A 73 4.75 50.50 -29.41
C ALA A 73 3.79 49.87 -28.40
N ALA A 74 2.73 50.60 -28.01
CA ALA A 74 1.68 50.07 -27.15
C ALA A 74 0.95 48.88 -27.80
N GLY A 75 0.59 49.01 -29.09
CA GLY A 75 -0.02 47.93 -29.86
C GLY A 75 0.90 46.71 -29.99
N PHE A 76 2.22 46.91 -30.15
CA PHE A 76 3.22 45.83 -30.16
C PHE A 76 3.35 45.14 -28.79
N VAL A 77 3.43 45.90 -27.69
CA VAL A 77 3.50 45.36 -26.33
C VAL A 77 2.21 44.58 -25.97
N ILE A 78 1.05 45.18 -26.27
CA ILE A 78 -0.26 44.54 -26.05
C ILE A 78 -0.39 43.29 -26.94
N GLY A 79 -0.07 43.40 -28.23
CA GLY A 79 -0.09 42.26 -29.16
C GLY A 79 0.81 41.14 -28.70
N ARG A 80 2.07 41.44 -28.31
CA ARG A 80 3.01 40.45 -27.78
C ARG A 80 2.50 39.80 -26.49
N ARG A 81 1.78 40.53 -25.64
CA ARG A 81 1.20 39.97 -24.39
C ARG A 81 0.07 38.98 -24.67
N TYR A 82 -0.75 39.20 -25.71
CA TYR A 82 -1.92 38.39 -26.04
C TYR A 82 -1.71 37.43 -27.21
N MET A 83 -0.57 37.45 -27.89
CA MET A 83 -0.22 36.45 -28.91
C MET A 83 0.05 35.12 -28.25
N PRO A 84 -0.56 33.98 -28.69
CA PRO A 84 -0.26 32.64 -28.22
C PRO A 84 1.18 32.24 -28.51
N GLY A 85 1.81 31.49 -27.59
CA GLY A 85 3.07 30.82 -27.83
C GLY A 85 2.94 29.79 -28.97
N LYS A 86 4.01 29.63 -29.77
CA LYS A 86 4.07 28.70 -30.91
C LYS A 86 5.13 27.61 -30.72
N GLU A 87 5.84 27.61 -29.61
CA GLU A 87 6.86 26.66 -29.29
C GLU A 87 6.27 25.29 -29.03
N MET A 88 6.87 24.24 -29.59
CA MET A 88 6.47 22.86 -29.38
C MET A 88 7.23 22.31 -28.17
N ALA A 89 6.53 21.60 -27.31
CA ALA A 89 7.14 20.89 -26.19
C ALA A 89 8.02 19.73 -26.69
N ASP A 90 9.15 19.53 -26.06
CA ASP A 90 9.91 18.30 -26.22
C ASP A 90 9.14 17.15 -25.53
N LYS A 91 8.62 16.25 -26.35
CA LYS A 91 7.80 15.15 -25.85
C LYS A 91 8.63 14.10 -25.08
N ALA A 92 9.93 13.93 -25.41
CA ALA A 92 10.80 13.02 -24.68
C ALA A 92 11.09 13.54 -23.27
N GLU A 93 11.30 14.86 -23.16
CA GLU A 93 11.42 15.53 -21.87
C GLU A 93 10.12 15.49 -21.07
N LEU A 94 8.97 15.68 -21.74
CA LEU A 94 7.65 15.66 -21.10
C LEU A 94 7.35 14.30 -20.42
N PHE A 95 7.79 13.19 -21.01
CA PHE A 95 7.60 11.83 -20.49
C PHE A 95 8.83 11.27 -19.76
N HIS A 96 9.90 12.05 -19.62
CA HIS A 96 11.15 11.67 -18.97
C HIS A 96 11.72 10.34 -19.50
N ILE A 97 11.73 10.13 -20.83
CA ILE A 97 12.19 8.88 -21.46
C ILE A 97 13.43 9.10 -22.33
N LYS A 98 14.24 8.03 -22.45
CA LYS A 98 15.43 7.97 -23.30
C LYS A 98 15.42 6.67 -24.11
N GLY A 99 15.78 6.76 -25.37
CA GLY A 99 15.94 5.58 -26.24
C GLY A 99 14.65 4.76 -26.38
N SER A 100 14.71 3.46 -26.06
CA SER A 100 13.61 2.50 -26.17
C SER A 100 12.72 2.41 -24.92
N GLN A 101 12.93 3.29 -23.94
CA GLN A 101 12.10 3.31 -22.72
C GLN A 101 10.64 3.60 -23.05
N VAL A 102 9.75 3.04 -22.23
CA VAL A 102 8.30 3.26 -22.24
C VAL A 102 7.91 4.05 -21.01
N ALA A 103 7.30 5.20 -21.18
CA ALA A 103 6.75 5.94 -20.06
C ALA A 103 5.52 5.23 -19.49
N ILE A 104 5.45 5.06 -18.18
CA ILE A 104 4.31 4.49 -17.46
C ILE A 104 3.48 5.61 -16.86
N LEU A 105 2.17 5.59 -17.11
CA LEU A 105 1.23 6.50 -16.49
C LEU A 105 0.19 5.71 -15.71
N LEU A 106 0.24 5.80 -14.39
CA LEU A 106 -0.71 5.15 -13.49
C LEU A 106 -1.83 6.13 -13.15
N ASN A 107 -3.07 5.81 -13.50
CA ASN A 107 -4.24 6.66 -13.25
C ASN A 107 -4.02 8.12 -13.70
N ASN A 108 -3.37 8.29 -14.88
CA ASN A 108 -2.97 9.57 -15.49
C ASN A 108 -1.78 10.28 -14.83
N GLU A 109 -1.07 9.67 -13.90
CA GLU A 109 0.13 10.22 -13.27
C GLU A 109 1.39 9.53 -13.81
N LEU A 110 2.35 10.35 -14.30
CA LEU A 110 3.62 9.86 -14.84
C LEU A 110 4.47 9.25 -13.72
N GLN A 111 4.91 8.01 -13.93
CA GLN A 111 5.75 7.27 -13.00
C GLN A 111 7.24 7.52 -13.25
N GLU A 112 8.04 7.40 -12.19
CA GLU A 112 9.50 7.50 -12.29
C GLU A 112 10.09 6.29 -13.01
N GLU A 113 9.62 5.07 -12.70
CA GLU A 113 9.99 3.84 -13.37
C GLU A 113 9.55 3.86 -14.84
N LYS A 114 10.31 3.12 -15.63
CA LYS A 114 10.07 3.01 -17.08
C LYS A 114 9.93 1.54 -17.47
N GLY A 115 8.98 1.29 -18.37
CA GLY A 115 8.90 0.03 -19.08
C GLY A 115 9.93 -0.05 -20.21
N ILE A 116 9.98 -1.21 -20.85
CA ILE A 116 10.76 -1.46 -22.07
C ILE A 116 9.82 -1.91 -23.20
N TYR A 117 10.26 -1.67 -24.43
CA TYR A 117 9.55 -2.14 -25.62
C TYR A 117 10.48 -3.05 -26.40
N GLU A 118 10.13 -4.32 -26.50
CA GLU A 118 10.88 -5.35 -27.22
C GLU A 118 9.91 -6.37 -27.85
N ASP A 119 10.36 -7.04 -28.89
CA ASP A 119 9.61 -8.09 -29.60
C ASP A 119 8.15 -7.70 -29.94
N GLY A 120 7.95 -6.40 -30.18
CA GLY A 120 6.62 -5.89 -30.55
C GLY A 120 5.66 -5.62 -29.39
N GLN A 121 6.10 -5.74 -28.14
CA GLN A 121 5.23 -5.53 -26.97
C GLN A 121 5.90 -4.71 -25.85
N VAL A 122 5.06 -4.23 -24.94
CA VAL A 122 5.48 -3.48 -23.74
C VAL A 122 5.66 -4.44 -22.58
N TYR A 123 6.76 -4.24 -21.85
CA TYR A 123 7.03 -4.95 -20.60
C TYR A 123 7.23 -3.94 -19.45
N LEU A 124 6.69 -4.25 -18.28
CA LEU A 124 6.76 -3.41 -17.09
C LEU A 124 7.62 -4.07 -16.01
N PRO A 125 8.42 -3.29 -15.23
CA PRO A 125 9.21 -3.83 -14.13
C PRO A 125 8.34 -4.57 -13.12
N ILE A 126 8.70 -5.78 -12.73
CA ILE A 126 7.91 -6.57 -11.76
C ILE A 126 7.79 -5.85 -10.40
N SER A 127 8.84 -5.10 -9.98
CA SER A 127 8.80 -4.31 -8.75
C SER A 127 7.68 -3.25 -8.79
N TRP A 128 7.56 -2.55 -9.92
CA TRP A 128 6.49 -1.57 -10.13
C TRP A 128 5.11 -2.23 -10.20
N VAL A 129 5.00 -3.38 -10.88
CA VAL A 129 3.74 -4.13 -10.97
C VAL A 129 3.29 -4.59 -9.59
N ASN A 130 4.20 -5.11 -8.76
CA ASN A 130 3.89 -5.56 -7.41
C ASN A 130 3.48 -4.41 -6.48
N GLU A 131 4.06 -3.23 -6.66
CA GLU A 131 3.75 -2.07 -5.80
C GLU A 131 2.41 -1.43 -6.15
N TYR A 132 2.07 -1.35 -7.46
CA TYR A 132 0.95 -0.52 -7.91
C TYR A 132 -0.22 -1.27 -8.54
N VAL A 133 -0.02 -2.54 -8.92
CA VAL A 133 -1.01 -3.29 -9.69
C VAL A 133 -1.42 -4.59 -9.00
N ASN A 134 -0.46 -5.50 -8.76
CA ASN A 134 -0.73 -6.82 -8.21
C ASN A 134 0.53 -7.41 -7.54
N GLU A 135 0.54 -7.48 -6.22
CA GLU A 135 1.67 -7.94 -5.39
C GLU A 135 1.93 -9.46 -5.44
N ARG A 136 1.16 -10.21 -6.23
CA ARG A 136 1.23 -11.66 -6.27
C ARG A 136 2.21 -12.22 -7.29
N PHE A 137 2.77 -11.40 -8.16
CA PHE A 137 3.82 -11.81 -9.07
C PHE A 137 5.13 -11.98 -8.29
N TYR A 138 5.50 -13.23 -8.00
CA TYR A 138 6.72 -13.53 -7.26
C TYR A 138 7.86 -13.84 -8.24
N TRP A 139 8.99 -13.16 -8.07
CA TRP A 139 10.20 -13.38 -8.84
C TRP A 139 11.28 -14.08 -8.00
N ASP A 140 11.68 -15.27 -8.42
CA ASP A 140 12.84 -15.97 -7.90
C ASP A 140 14.11 -15.47 -8.62
N GLU A 141 14.89 -14.64 -7.94
CA GLU A 141 16.12 -14.08 -8.51
C GLU A 141 17.22 -15.14 -8.72
N THR A 142 17.18 -16.23 -7.95
CA THR A 142 18.16 -17.31 -8.01
C THR A 142 17.91 -18.21 -9.21
N GLU A 143 16.69 -18.67 -9.37
CA GLU A 143 16.30 -19.59 -10.44
C GLU A 143 15.80 -18.87 -11.71
N LYS A 144 15.70 -17.54 -11.66
CA LYS A 144 15.16 -16.71 -12.77
C LYS A 144 13.76 -17.15 -13.19
N LEU A 145 12.92 -17.41 -12.21
CA LEU A 145 11.61 -17.99 -12.38
C LEU A 145 10.53 -17.06 -11.82
N LEU A 146 9.53 -16.78 -12.63
CA LEU A 146 8.30 -16.16 -12.17
C LEU A 146 7.38 -17.24 -11.59
N VAL A 147 6.80 -16.95 -10.43
CA VAL A 147 5.83 -17.83 -9.78
C VAL A 147 4.57 -17.05 -9.46
N TYR A 148 3.42 -17.57 -9.88
CA TYR A 148 2.10 -17.00 -9.58
C TYR A 148 1.16 -18.09 -9.08
N ALA A 149 0.72 -17.99 -7.81
CA ALA A 149 -0.17 -18.95 -7.20
C ALA A 149 -1.64 -18.55 -7.42
N LEU A 150 -2.36 -19.36 -8.19
CA LEU A 150 -3.81 -19.34 -8.34
C LEU A 150 -4.48 -20.21 -7.25
N PRO A 151 -5.81 -20.19 -7.10
CA PRO A 151 -6.48 -21.02 -6.09
C PRO A 151 -6.14 -22.51 -6.16
N GLU A 152 -6.04 -23.07 -7.37
CA GLU A 152 -5.89 -24.52 -7.58
C GLU A 152 -4.60 -24.92 -8.32
N GLU A 153 -3.82 -23.95 -8.79
CA GLU A 153 -2.57 -24.22 -9.51
C GLU A 153 -1.51 -23.16 -9.26
N ILE A 154 -0.28 -23.51 -9.57
CA ILE A 154 0.85 -22.58 -9.53
C ILE A 154 1.38 -22.46 -10.96
N VAL A 155 1.37 -21.24 -11.46
CA VAL A 155 1.93 -20.90 -12.78
C VAL A 155 3.42 -20.57 -12.58
N TYR A 156 4.25 -21.20 -13.38
CA TYR A 156 5.68 -20.93 -13.47
C TYR A 156 5.99 -20.40 -14.86
N ALA A 157 6.83 -19.40 -14.96
CA ALA A 157 7.29 -18.89 -16.26
C ALA A 157 8.72 -18.37 -16.18
N ASP A 158 9.49 -18.62 -17.24
CA ASP A 158 10.82 -18.05 -17.46
C ASP A 158 10.88 -17.29 -18.80
N GLU A 159 12.08 -16.82 -19.21
CA GLU A 159 12.24 -16.06 -20.46
C GLU A 159 11.96 -16.86 -21.73
N SER A 160 11.90 -18.20 -21.66
CA SER A 160 11.59 -19.08 -22.80
C SER A 160 10.09 -19.27 -23.01
N ASP A 161 9.27 -18.94 -22.01
CA ASP A 161 7.84 -19.12 -22.08
C ASP A 161 7.16 -18.04 -22.92
N MET A 162 6.30 -18.48 -23.84
CA MET A 162 5.66 -17.64 -24.82
C MET A 162 4.17 -17.48 -24.51
N GLY A 163 3.70 -16.24 -24.53
CA GLY A 163 2.28 -15.92 -24.58
C GLY A 163 1.80 -15.73 -26.03
N GLU A 164 0.57 -15.25 -26.18
CA GLU A 164 -0.03 -15.02 -27.51
C GLU A 164 0.73 -14.00 -28.37
N GLN A 165 1.36 -13.00 -27.74
CA GLN A 165 2.01 -11.88 -28.42
C GLN A 165 3.55 -11.95 -28.40
N GLY A 166 4.14 -12.96 -27.76
CA GLY A 166 5.59 -13.12 -27.61
C GLY A 166 5.98 -13.56 -26.19
N PRO A 167 7.26 -13.41 -25.78
CA PRO A 167 7.72 -13.82 -24.46
C PRO A 167 6.88 -13.24 -23.32
N LEU A 168 6.60 -14.06 -22.28
CA LEU A 168 5.82 -13.63 -21.12
C LEU A 168 6.59 -12.64 -20.24
N LEU A 169 7.90 -12.78 -20.19
CA LEU A 169 8.78 -11.91 -19.40
C LEU A 169 10.15 -11.71 -20.06
N LYS A 170 10.87 -10.71 -19.60
CA LYS A 170 12.27 -10.39 -19.99
C LYS A 170 13.09 -10.11 -18.75
N VAL A 171 14.36 -10.50 -18.78
CA VAL A 171 15.31 -10.13 -17.73
C VAL A 171 16.37 -9.18 -18.30
N LYS A 172 16.45 -7.98 -17.74
CA LYS A 172 17.40 -6.93 -18.15
C LYS A 172 18.14 -6.40 -16.95
N GLU A 173 19.46 -6.42 -17.01
CA GLU A 173 20.31 -5.91 -15.91
C GLU A 173 19.90 -6.50 -14.54
N GLY A 174 19.53 -7.79 -14.50
CA GLY A 174 19.10 -8.50 -13.31
C GLY A 174 17.66 -8.22 -12.86
N LYS A 175 16.91 -7.36 -13.56
CA LYS A 175 15.51 -7.04 -13.26
C LYS A 175 14.56 -7.80 -14.19
N ALA A 176 13.52 -8.36 -13.63
CA ALA A 176 12.44 -8.97 -14.39
C ALA A 176 11.42 -7.90 -14.84
N TYR A 177 10.99 -8.04 -16.09
CA TYR A 177 9.94 -7.23 -16.71
C TYR A 177 8.85 -8.15 -17.22
N LEU A 178 7.62 -7.93 -16.82
CA LEU A 178 6.45 -8.71 -17.22
C LEU A 178 5.80 -8.12 -18.46
N SER A 179 5.39 -8.96 -19.40
CA SER A 179 4.59 -8.51 -20.55
C SER A 179 3.24 -7.95 -20.09
N LEU A 180 2.76 -6.94 -20.79
CA LEU A 180 1.48 -6.31 -20.47
C LEU A 180 0.32 -7.31 -20.56
N GLY A 181 0.39 -8.26 -21.52
CA GLY A 181 -0.59 -9.35 -21.64
C GLY A 181 -0.65 -10.24 -20.40
N LEU A 182 0.53 -10.64 -19.88
CA LEU A 182 0.60 -11.43 -18.64
C LEU A 182 0.01 -10.68 -17.44
N ILE A 183 0.32 -9.38 -17.30
CA ILE A 183 -0.22 -8.56 -16.22
C ILE A 183 -1.74 -8.49 -16.30
N MET A 184 -2.30 -8.29 -17.48
CA MET A 184 -3.75 -8.21 -17.70
C MET A 184 -4.49 -9.52 -17.40
N ASN A 185 -3.85 -10.66 -17.61
CA ASN A 185 -4.47 -11.97 -17.32
C ASN A 185 -4.74 -12.17 -15.82
N TYR A 186 -3.99 -11.49 -14.95
CA TYR A 186 -4.07 -11.69 -13.50
C TYR A 186 -4.38 -10.41 -12.71
N SER A 187 -4.72 -9.30 -13.41
CA SER A 187 -4.93 -8.02 -12.74
C SER A 187 -6.11 -7.26 -13.33
N ASP A 188 -6.93 -6.71 -12.45
CA ASP A 188 -8.07 -5.87 -12.82
C ASP A 188 -7.61 -4.47 -13.23
N ILE A 189 -7.12 -4.34 -14.45
CA ILE A 189 -6.61 -3.09 -15.01
C ILE A 189 -7.23 -2.80 -16.37
N ARG A 190 -7.31 -1.51 -16.70
CA ARG A 190 -7.54 -1.03 -18.05
C ARG A 190 -6.23 -0.42 -18.57
N GLN A 191 -5.82 -0.81 -19.76
CA GLN A 191 -4.60 -0.33 -20.37
C GLN A 191 -4.87 0.36 -21.71
N GLN A 192 -3.97 1.30 -22.06
CA GLN A 192 -3.89 1.89 -23.39
C GLN A 192 -2.42 2.12 -23.73
N SER A 193 -1.92 1.41 -24.75
CA SER A 193 -0.53 1.48 -25.22
C SER A 193 -0.38 2.37 -26.45
N PHE A 194 0.73 3.12 -26.50
CA PHE A 194 1.15 3.94 -27.64
C PHE A 194 2.59 3.54 -28.02
N ASP A 195 2.74 2.30 -28.42
CA ASP A 195 4.01 1.63 -28.70
C ASP A 195 4.54 1.90 -30.13
N THR A 196 3.64 2.17 -31.09
CA THR A 196 3.99 2.56 -32.47
C THR A 196 4.40 4.02 -32.58
N SER A 197 4.17 4.85 -31.58
CA SER A 197 4.56 6.27 -31.57
C SER A 197 6.08 6.44 -31.34
N GLN A 198 6.64 7.55 -31.82
CA GLN A 198 8.03 7.91 -31.56
C GLN A 198 8.33 7.96 -30.05
N ILE A 199 7.37 8.41 -29.26
CA ILE A 199 7.42 8.47 -27.80
C ILE A 199 6.53 7.37 -27.25
N LYS A 200 7.16 6.26 -26.84
CA LYS A 200 6.43 5.09 -26.33
C LYS A 200 5.93 5.35 -24.92
N ARG A 201 4.66 5.02 -24.68
CA ARG A 201 4.01 5.19 -23.38
C ARG A 201 2.84 4.23 -23.22
N VAL A 202 2.56 3.89 -21.97
CA VAL A 202 1.43 3.06 -21.58
C VAL A 202 0.69 3.72 -20.41
N PHE A 203 -0.62 3.75 -20.52
CA PHE A 203 -1.51 4.13 -19.43
C PHE A 203 -2.05 2.87 -18.78
N ILE A 204 -1.97 2.82 -17.46
CA ILE A 204 -2.54 1.78 -16.62
C ILE A 204 -3.54 2.46 -15.69
N ASP A 205 -4.80 2.14 -15.83
CA ASP A 205 -5.86 2.61 -14.96
C ASP A 205 -6.31 1.44 -14.08
N THR A 206 -6.17 1.56 -12.75
CA THR A 206 -6.56 0.56 -11.73
C THR A 206 -7.88 0.94 -11.05
N VAL A 207 -8.45 2.10 -11.39
CA VAL A 207 -9.68 2.64 -10.81
C VAL A 207 -10.80 2.59 -11.85
N TRP A 208 -11.92 1.99 -11.47
CA TRP A 208 -13.11 1.78 -12.30
C TRP A 208 -14.24 2.79 -11.99
N GLY A 209 -13.89 3.98 -11.53
CA GLY A 209 -14.84 5.05 -11.25
C GLY A 209 -15.37 5.75 -12.51
N THR A 210 -16.42 6.56 -12.33
CA THR A 210 -16.96 7.41 -13.39
C THR A 210 -15.90 8.40 -13.88
N VAL A 211 -15.69 8.45 -15.19
CA VAL A 211 -14.80 9.40 -15.87
C VAL A 211 -15.61 10.43 -16.64
N LYS A 212 -15.11 11.65 -16.70
CA LYS A 212 -15.71 12.73 -17.48
C LYS A 212 -15.03 12.80 -18.84
N THR A 213 -15.82 12.93 -19.90
CA THR A 213 -15.36 13.13 -21.27
C THR A 213 -15.99 14.36 -21.88
N ALA A 214 -15.33 14.95 -22.86
CA ALA A 214 -15.88 16.05 -23.63
C ALA A 214 -15.39 15.99 -25.08
N GLN A 215 -16.22 16.42 -26.04
CA GLN A 215 -15.79 16.58 -27.42
C GLN A 215 -15.15 17.96 -27.64
N VAL A 216 -14.16 17.99 -28.50
CA VAL A 216 -13.51 19.23 -28.94
C VAL A 216 -14.42 19.93 -29.94
N ARG A 217 -14.93 21.12 -29.59
CA ARG A 217 -15.90 21.89 -30.37
C ARG A 217 -15.35 22.44 -31.68
N LYS A 218 -14.08 22.84 -31.67
CA LYS A 218 -13.33 23.37 -32.82
C LYS A 218 -11.87 23.03 -32.68
N LYS A 219 -11.15 22.85 -33.79
CA LYS A 219 -9.71 22.66 -33.81
C LYS A 219 -9.03 23.54 -32.74
N SER A 220 -8.25 22.94 -31.89
CA SER A 220 -7.64 23.56 -30.70
C SER A 220 -6.20 23.07 -30.49
N ILE A 221 -5.56 23.57 -29.46
CA ILE A 221 -4.18 23.26 -29.12
C ILE A 221 -4.15 22.75 -27.68
N LEU A 222 -3.55 21.58 -27.48
CA LEU A 222 -3.20 21.04 -26.17
C LEU A 222 -1.86 21.63 -25.73
N ARG A 223 -1.79 22.16 -24.51
CA ARG A 223 -0.61 22.84 -23.97
C ARG A 223 -0.12 22.17 -22.69
N VAL A 224 1.17 22.33 -22.39
CA VAL A 224 1.80 21.76 -21.18
C VAL A 224 1.21 22.37 -19.91
N LYS A 225 0.82 23.64 -19.91
CA LYS A 225 0.21 24.36 -18.77
C LYS A 225 -1.01 25.17 -19.23
N GLY A 226 -1.90 25.47 -18.30
CA GLY A 226 -3.10 26.29 -18.52
C GLY A 226 -2.78 27.76 -18.84
N GLY A 227 -2.27 28.04 -20.04
CA GLY A 227 -1.92 29.39 -20.48
C GLY A 227 -1.59 29.47 -21.97
N ILE A 228 -1.97 30.56 -22.61
CA ILE A 228 -1.75 30.77 -24.07
C ILE A 228 -0.26 30.87 -24.46
N LYS A 229 0.64 31.08 -23.50
CA LYS A 229 2.09 31.16 -23.71
C LYS A 229 2.83 29.85 -23.47
N SER A 230 2.14 28.86 -22.87
CA SER A 230 2.72 27.54 -22.62
C SER A 230 2.97 26.79 -23.93
N ASP A 231 3.98 25.92 -23.93
CA ASP A 231 4.38 25.12 -25.07
C ASP A 231 3.25 24.20 -25.53
N ILE A 232 3.27 23.90 -26.81
CA ILE A 232 2.28 23.09 -27.50
C ILE A 232 2.70 21.61 -27.43
N ILE A 233 1.81 20.75 -26.94
CA ILE A 233 2.01 19.30 -26.95
C ILE A 233 1.55 18.73 -28.30
N THR A 234 0.30 19.02 -28.68
CA THR A 234 -0.31 18.54 -29.93
C THR A 234 -1.48 19.42 -30.34
N GLU A 235 -1.97 19.23 -31.57
CA GLU A 235 -3.23 19.80 -32.03
C GLU A 235 -4.39 18.86 -31.73
N LEU A 236 -5.53 19.40 -31.34
CA LEU A 236 -6.77 18.69 -31.14
C LEU A 236 -7.69 18.89 -32.33
N SER A 237 -8.13 17.82 -32.95
CA SER A 237 -9.09 17.86 -34.05
C SER A 237 -10.50 18.22 -33.53
N GLU A 238 -11.30 18.85 -34.38
CA GLU A 238 -12.71 19.04 -34.09
C GLU A 238 -13.42 17.70 -33.97
N LYS A 239 -14.31 17.54 -32.98
CA LYS A 239 -15.06 16.32 -32.62
C LYS A 239 -14.20 15.17 -32.02
N SER A 240 -12.88 15.34 -31.87
CA SER A 240 -12.13 14.37 -31.09
C SER A 240 -12.60 14.38 -29.63
N THR A 241 -12.58 13.22 -28.99
CA THR A 241 -12.96 13.06 -27.58
C THR A 241 -11.74 13.24 -26.68
N VAL A 242 -11.91 13.87 -25.53
CA VAL A 242 -10.91 13.96 -24.49
C VAL A 242 -11.51 13.53 -23.17
N GLN A 243 -10.73 12.85 -22.34
CA GLN A 243 -11.08 12.62 -20.94
C GLN A 243 -10.73 13.89 -20.15
N VAL A 244 -11.67 14.43 -19.41
CA VAL A 244 -11.47 15.61 -18.55
C VAL A 244 -10.99 15.12 -17.18
N LEU A 245 -9.74 15.46 -16.85
CA LEU A 245 -9.12 15.05 -15.58
C LEU A 245 -9.38 16.09 -14.49
N GLU A 246 -9.36 17.38 -14.86
CA GLU A 246 -9.56 18.47 -13.93
C GLU A 246 -10.17 19.67 -14.68
N SER A 247 -11.21 20.28 -14.14
CA SER A 247 -11.86 21.49 -14.68
C SER A 247 -11.50 22.70 -13.84
N MET A 248 -10.88 23.71 -14.46
CA MET A 248 -10.54 25.00 -13.87
C MET A 248 -11.30 26.14 -14.56
N ASP A 249 -11.14 27.35 -14.08
CA ASP A 249 -11.89 28.53 -14.50
C ASP A 249 -11.92 28.76 -16.03
N LYS A 250 -10.78 28.66 -16.71
CA LYS A 250 -10.63 28.94 -18.17
C LYS A 250 -10.01 27.80 -18.96
N TRP A 251 -9.45 26.81 -18.29
CA TRP A 251 -8.72 25.69 -18.85
C TRP A 251 -9.16 24.40 -18.18
N SER A 252 -9.15 23.30 -18.93
CA SER A 252 -9.28 21.96 -18.37
C SER A 252 -8.02 21.16 -18.66
N LYS A 253 -7.55 20.38 -17.67
CA LYS A 253 -6.55 19.34 -17.85
C LYS A 253 -7.24 18.14 -18.46
N VAL A 254 -6.73 17.65 -19.57
CA VAL A 254 -7.37 16.55 -20.31
C VAL A 254 -6.34 15.51 -20.74
N ARG A 255 -6.80 14.26 -20.90
CA ARG A 255 -6.11 13.18 -21.61
C ARG A 255 -6.75 13.01 -22.98
N THR A 256 -5.94 12.99 -24.02
CA THR A 256 -6.38 12.83 -25.41
C THR A 256 -6.41 11.37 -25.83
N GLU A 257 -7.12 11.05 -26.90
CA GLU A 257 -7.18 9.70 -27.49
C GLU A 257 -5.80 9.19 -27.94
N ASP A 258 -4.93 10.10 -28.37
CA ASP A 258 -3.54 9.79 -28.74
C ASP A 258 -2.57 9.78 -27.55
N GLY A 259 -3.08 9.79 -26.30
CA GLY A 259 -2.33 9.55 -25.08
C GLY A 259 -1.40 10.71 -24.68
N TYR A 260 -1.87 11.95 -24.77
CA TYR A 260 -1.19 13.10 -24.20
C TYR A 260 -2.05 13.72 -23.08
N ILE A 261 -1.39 14.16 -22.02
CA ILE A 261 -2.04 14.92 -20.94
C ILE A 261 -1.57 16.37 -21.02
N GLY A 262 -2.52 17.29 -21.00
CA GLY A 262 -2.23 18.72 -21.07
C GLY A 262 -3.48 19.56 -20.86
N TYR A 263 -3.39 20.82 -21.19
CA TYR A 263 -4.43 21.81 -20.93
C TYR A 263 -5.05 22.34 -22.22
N VAL A 264 -6.37 22.40 -22.25
CA VAL A 264 -7.18 22.99 -23.32
C VAL A 264 -8.12 24.05 -22.76
N GLN A 265 -8.45 25.06 -23.52
CA GLN A 265 -9.41 26.12 -23.10
C GLN A 265 -10.84 25.56 -22.99
N ASN A 266 -11.54 25.80 -21.87
CA ASN A 266 -12.92 25.32 -21.65
C ASN A 266 -13.88 25.70 -22.78
N ARG A 267 -13.75 26.88 -23.35
CA ARG A 267 -14.57 27.34 -24.50
C ARG A 267 -14.38 26.48 -25.78
N ARG A 268 -13.37 25.61 -25.81
CA ARG A 268 -13.05 24.70 -26.91
C ARG A 268 -13.64 23.33 -26.72
N LEU A 269 -14.17 23.04 -25.53
CA LEU A 269 -14.83 21.78 -25.19
C LEU A 269 -16.36 21.97 -25.25
N GLU A 270 -17.04 20.90 -25.59
CA GLU A 270 -18.47 20.75 -25.41
C GLU A 270 -18.80 20.43 -23.94
N LYS A 271 -20.09 20.27 -23.63
CA LYS A 271 -20.52 19.87 -22.29
C LYS A 271 -19.94 18.50 -21.92
N GLU A 272 -19.43 18.41 -20.72
CA GLU A 272 -18.93 17.14 -20.16
C GLU A 272 -20.04 16.07 -20.12
N GLN A 273 -19.65 14.83 -20.41
CA GLN A 273 -20.46 13.63 -20.28
C GLN A 273 -19.77 12.67 -19.34
N GLU A 274 -20.53 11.98 -18.51
CA GLU A 274 -20.02 10.98 -17.59
C GLU A 274 -20.15 9.59 -18.21
N ILE A 275 -19.06 8.81 -18.12
CA ILE A 275 -18.98 7.41 -18.56
C ILE A 275 -18.41 6.60 -17.41
N THR A 276 -19.05 5.49 -17.06
CA THR A 276 -18.55 4.54 -16.06
C THR A 276 -18.09 3.29 -16.76
N PRO A 277 -16.76 3.13 -16.98
CA PRO A 277 -16.21 1.89 -17.52
C PRO A 277 -16.54 0.72 -16.59
N GLN A 278 -16.76 -0.46 -17.17
CA GLN A 278 -17.01 -1.69 -16.43
C GLN A 278 -15.81 -2.61 -16.57
N SER A 279 -15.39 -3.21 -15.44
CA SER A 279 -14.41 -4.29 -15.48
C SER A 279 -15.02 -5.55 -16.08
N GLN A 280 -14.21 -6.28 -16.83
CA GLN A 280 -14.51 -7.63 -17.32
C GLN A 280 -13.59 -8.67 -16.68
N PHE A 281 -12.75 -8.24 -15.74
CA PHE A 281 -11.84 -9.14 -15.04
C PHE A 281 -12.60 -9.98 -14.01
N GLU A 282 -12.43 -11.28 -14.09
CA GLU A 282 -12.97 -12.24 -13.13
C GLU A 282 -11.86 -12.59 -12.12
N ALA A 283 -11.96 -12.03 -10.91
CA ALA A 283 -10.99 -12.30 -9.88
C ALA A 283 -11.00 -13.78 -9.46
N PRO A 284 -9.84 -14.41 -9.26
CA PRO A 284 -9.77 -15.77 -8.75
C PRO A 284 -10.46 -15.89 -7.39
N VAL A 285 -11.30 -16.92 -7.22
CA VAL A 285 -12.01 -17.18 -5.95
C VAL A 285 -11.23 -18.21 -5.14
N TYR A 286 -10.77 -17.80 -3.96
CA TYR A 286 -10.10 -18.68 -3.00
C TYR A 286 -11.15 -19.27 -2.05
N THR A 287 -11.35 -20.59 -2.15
CA THR A 287 -12.21 -21.33 -1.22
C THR A 287 -11.44 -21.65 0.05
N SER A 288 -12.14 -21.70 1.18
CA SER A 288 -11.58 -22.09 2.48
C SER A 288 -12.26 -23.33 3.00
N ILE A 289 -11.50 -24.17 3.69
CA ILE A 289 -12.01 -25.29 4.45
C ILE A 289 -12.32 -24.76 5.86
N SER A 290 -13.59 -24.79 6.25
CA SER A 290 -14.02 -24.39 7.60
C SER A 290 -14.46 -25.60 8.40
N MET A 291 -14.26 -25.55 9.71
CA MET A 291 -14.88 -26.48 10.65
C MET A 291 -16.39 -26.19 10.76
N ASP A 292 -17.18 -27.21 11.01
CA ASP A 292 -18.64 -27.06 11.24
C ASP A 292 -18.95 -26.32 12.55
N GLU A 293 -18.02 -26.36 13.49
CA GLU A 293 -18.10 -25.68 14.79
C GLU A 293 -16.93 -24.72 14.97
N LYS A 294 -17.05 -23.78 15.92
CA LYS A 294 -15.92 -22.93 16.33
C LYS A 294 -14.75 -23.78 16.74
N VAL A 295 -13.56 -23.35 16.34
CA VAL A 295 -12.30 -24.06 16.62
C VAL A 295 -11.95 -23.87 18.10
N ARG A 296 -11.71 -24.97 18.79
CA ARG A 296 -11.11 -25.03 20.14
C ARG A 296 -9.88 -25.89 20.05
N LEU A 297 -8.74 -25.21 19.83
CA LEU A 297 -7.48 -25.82 19.46
C LEU A 297 -6.50 -25.89 20.64
N GLY A 298 -5.91 -27.05 20.85
CA GLY A 298 -4.81 -27.25 21.81
C GLY A 298 -3.49 -27.52 21.13
N PHE A 299 -2.45 -26.73 21.42
CA PHE A 299 -1.09 -27.01 20.99
C PHE A 299 -0.47 -28.09 21.88
N HIS A 300 -0.02 -29.19 21.26
CA HIS A 300 0.66 -30.28 21.92
C HIS A 300 2.16 -30.25 21.61
N GLN A 301 2.97 -29.80 22.54
CA GLN A 301 4.43 -29.76 22.36
C GLN A 301 5.04 -31.17 22.41
N VAL A 302 5.36 -31.69 21.23
CA VAL A 302 6.03 -32.99 21.05
C VAL A 302 7.52 -32.75 20.78
N THR A 303 8.39 -33.02 21.76
CA THR A 303 9.85 -32.79 21.65
C THR A 303 10.64 -34.05 21.28
N ARG A 304 9.99 -35.21 21.35
CA ARG A 304 10.54 -36.53 21.02
C ARG A 304 9.42 -37.51 20.69
N LYS A 305 9.71 -38.59 19.96
CA LYS A 305 8.66 -39.51 19.50
C LYS A 305 7.84 -40.13 20.63
N GLU A 306 8.44 -40.39 21.78
CA GLU A 306 7.77 -40.96 22.96
C GLU A 306 6.70 -39.99 23.54
N ALA A 307 6.89 -38.69 23.37
CA ALA A 307 5.92 -37.69 23.83
C ALA A 307 4.56 -37.77 23.12
N ASN A 308 4.47 -38.41 21.94
CA ASN A 308 3.19 -38.68 21.29
C ASN A 308 2.23 -39.51 22.18
N SER A 309 2.75 -40.34 23.09
CA SER A 309 1.92 -41.14 23.99
C SER A 309 1.15 -40.33 25.04
N THR A 310 1.51 -39.05 25.26
CA THR A 310 0.80 -38.18 26.22
C THR A 310 -0.51 -37.61 25.66
N LEU A 311 -0.83 -37.88 24.38
CA LEU A 311 -2.09 -37.43 23.77
C LEU A 311 -3.31 -37.73 24.62
N LYS A 312 -3.49 -38.97 25.05
CA LYS A 312 -4.66 -39.39 25.85
C LYS A 312 -4.77 -38.65 27.17
N GLU A 313 -3.65 -38.42 27.83
CA GLU A 313 -3.59 -37.71 29.11
C GLU A 313 -4.14 -36.28 28.96
N TYR A 314 -3.67 -35.56 27.92
CA TYR A 314 -4.08 -34.19 27.70
C TYR A 314 -5.50 -34.10 27.13
N ALA A 315 -5.85 -34.89 26.13
CA ALA A 315 -7.15 -34.85 25.50
C ALA A 315 -8.31 -35.23 26.46
N GLN A 316 -8.08 -36.15 27.42
CA GLN A 316 -9.10 -36.50 28.42
C GLN A 316 -9.45 -35.39 29.38
N THR A 317 -8.57 -34.40 29.57
CA THR A 317 -8.83 -33.21 30.42
C THR A 317 -9.32 -32.02 29.63
N ALA A 318 -9.18 -32.02 28.31
CA ALA A 318 -9.49 -30.92 27.39
C ALA A 318 -10.93 -31.01 26.87
N GLU A 319 -11.90 -30.81 27.76
CA GLU A 319 -13.33 -30.87 27.41
C GLU A 319 -13.69 -29.83 26.34
N GLY A 320 -14.36 -30.29 25.27
CA GLY A 320 -14.77 -29.43 24.17
C GLY A 320 -13.69 -29.10 23.15
N MET A 321 -12.43 -29.53 23.34
CA MET A 321 -11.40 -29.43 22.32
C MET A 321 -11.82 -30.23 21.08
N ASN A 322 -11.63 -29.65 19.86
CA ASN A 322 -11.96 -30.31 18.60
C ASN A 322 -10.79 -30.34 17.60
N VAL A 323 -9.71 -29.58 17.88
CA VAL A 323 -8.48 -29.61 17.08
C VAL A 323 -7.26 -29.75 18.00
N ILE A 324 -6.31 -30.61 17.61
CA ILE A 324 -5.04 -30.74 18.28
C ILE A 324 -3.89 -30.49 17.30
N VAL A 325 -2.90 -29.69 17.74
CA VAL A 325 -1.75 -29.29 16.92
C VAL A 325 -0.46 -29.81 17.56
N PRO A 326 0.05 -30.99 17.12
CA PRO A 326 1.35 -31.50 17.57
C PRO A 326 2.50 -30.77 16.84
N THR A 327 3.57 -30.42 17.58
CA THR A 327 4.78 -29.80 17.05
C THR A 327 5.69 -30.85 16.39
N TRP A 328 5.33 -31.29 15.19
CA TRP A 328 5.95 -32.45 14.57
C TRP A 328 7.07 -32.19 13.59
N PHE A 329 6.96 -31.12 12.80
CA PHE A 329 7.88 -30.87 11.69
C PHE A 329 8.73 -29.63 11.99
N ASN A 330 10.00 -29.89 12.35
CA ASN A 330 10.94 -28.79 12.56
C ASN A 330 11.87 -28.66 11.35
N VAL A 331 11.81 -27.53 10.67
CA VAL A 331 12.65 -27.22 9.50
C VAL A 331 14.07 -26.90 9.97
N ILE A 332 15.07 -27.62 9.44
CA ILE A 332 16.45 -27.56 9.91
C ILE A 332 17.47 -27.19 8.82
N GLY A 333 17.07 -27.20 7.56
CA GLY A 333 17.98 -26.94 6.43
C GLY A 333 17.47 -25.90 5.45
N ASN A 334 18.38 -25.11 4.90
CA ASN A 334 18.09 -24.09 3.88
C ASN A 334 17.60 -24.69 2.55
N ASP A 335 17.64 -26.01 2.41
CA ASP A 335 17.15 -26.77 1.25
C ASP A 335 15.77 -27.42 1.47
N GLY A 336 15.08 -27.05 2.57
CA GLY A 336 13.80 -27.62 2.93
C GLY A 336 13.88 -28.96 3.69
N THR A 337 15.06 -29.33 4.21
CA THR A 337 15.21 -30.49 5.09
C THR A 337 14.57 -30.17 6.45
N TYR A 338 13.84 -31.15 7.02
CA TYR A 338 13.17 -31.04 8.31
C TYR A 338 13.33 -32.36 9.10
N THR A 339 13.05 -32.31 10.40
CA THR A 339 12.86 -33.51 11.24
C THR A 339 11.36 -33.77 11.39
N SER A 340 10.99 -35.05 11.49
CA SER A 340 9.60 -35.50 11.68
C SER A 340 9.45 -36.30 12.95
N LEU A 341 8.47 -35.93 13.77
CA LEU A 341 8.03 -36.68 14.97
C LEU A 341 6.62 -37.27 14.78
N ALA A 342 6.07 -37.19 13.55
CA ALA A 342 4.74 -37.66 13.23
C ALA A 342 4.51 -39.13 13.56
N SER A 343 3.28 -39.48 13.96
CA SER A 343 2.87 -40.81 14.38
C SER A 343 1.48 -41.14 13.86
N ARG A 344 1.36 -42.27 13.16
CA ARG A 344 0.06 -42.76 12.70
C ARG A 344 -0.85 -43.13 13.87
N ASP A 345 -0.31 -43.84 14.87
CA ASP A 345 -1.07 -44.21 16.07
C ASP A 345 -1.62 -42.99 16.81
N TYR A 346 -0.90 -41.88 16.79
CA TYR A 346 -1.41 -40.61 17.35
C TYR A 346 -2.60 -40.10 16.58
N VAL A 347 -2.53 -40.06 15.26
CA VAL A 347 -3.63 -39.57 14.40
C VAL A 347 -4.86 -40.46 14.58
N GLU A 348 -4.71 -41.78 14.54
CA GLU A 348 -5.80 -42.73 14.76
C GLU A 348 -6.46 -42.53 16.14
N GLN A 349 -5.65 -42.39 17.21
CA GLN A 349 -6.17 -42.14 18.56
C GLN A 349 -6.87 -40.77 18.68
N ALA A 350 -6.35 -39.72 18.02
CA ALA A 350 -6.98 -38.41 18.02
C ALA A 350 -8.35 -38.46 17.29
N HIS A 351 -8.40 -39.14 16.15
CA HIS A 351 -9.65 -39.33 15.40
C HIS A 351 -10.67 -40.17 16.20
N ASP A 352 -10.23 -41.22 16.90
CA ASP A 352 -11.09 -42.01 17.78
C ASP A 352 -11.71 -41.15 18.91
N MET A 353 -11.05 -40.06 19.30
CA MET A 353 -11.55 -39.11 20.29
C MET A 353 -12.33 -37.94 19.66
N GLY A 354 -12.53 -37.96 18.33
CA GLY A 354 -13.26 -36.90 17.59
C GLY A 354 -12.43 -35.65 17.33
N LEU A 355 -11.11 -35.69 17.50
CA LEU A 355 -10.22 -34.57 17.28
C LEU A 355 -9.70 -34.54 15.85
N LYS A 356 -9.63 -33.33 15.25
CA LYS A 356 -8.84 -33.08 14.05
C LYS A 356 -7.38 -32.83 14.41
N VAL A 357 -6.46 -33.29 13.55
CA VAL A 357 -5.02 -33.14 13.76
C VAL A 357 -4.46 -32.19 12.70
N TRP A 358 -3.97 -31.03 13.12
CA TRP A 358 -3.24 -30.11 12.25
C TRP A 358 -1.76 -30.12 12.63
N ALA A 359 -0.93 -30.70 11.79
CA ALA A 359 0.48 -30.92 12.09
C ALA A 359 1.28 -29.63 11.97
N MET A 360 1.94 -29.19 13.04
CA MET A 360 2.75 -27.97 13.03
C MET A 360 4.03 -28.15 12.22
N VAL A 361 4.34 -27.13 11.42
CA VAL A 361 5.59 -26.92 10.71
C VAL A 361 6.23 -25.66 11.24
N GLU A 362 7.37 -25.77 11.88
CA GLU A 362 8.03 -24.67 12.58
C GLU A 362 9.50 -24.50 12.15
N ASN A 363 10.04 -23.29 12.35
CA ASN A 363 11.46 -22.98 12.14
C ASN A 363 12.20 -22.76 13.47
N VAL A 364 11.53 -22.98 14.60
CA VAL A 364 12.09 -22.75 15.94
C VAL A 364 12.71 -24.03 16.47
N SER A 365 14.00 -24.03 16.80
CA SER A 365 14.65 -25.15 17.42
C SER A 365 15.56 -24.74 18.57
N THR A 366 15.42 -25.46 19.67
CA THR A 366 16.30 -25.35 20.84
C THR A 366 17.64 -26.06 20.66
N LYS A 367 17.84 -26.85 19.60
CA LYS A 367 19.06 -27.61 19.34
C LYS A 367 20.10 -26.76 18.61
N GLU A 368 21.36 -26.81 19.06
CA GLU A 368 22.46 -26.06 18.43
C GLU A 368 22.65 -26.36 16.94
N SER A 369 22.29 -27.56 16.50
CA SER A 369 22.38 -28.01 15.10
C SER A 369 21.44 -27.24 14.13
N VAL A 370 20.52 -26.43 14.63
CA VAL A 370 19.52 -25.71 13.85
C VAL A 370 19.74 -24.19 13.85
N LYS A 371 20.76 -23.71 14.56
CA LYS A 371 21.14 -22.27 14.55
C LYS A 371 21.59 -21.74 13.18
N GLU A 372 21.77 -22.63 12.21
CA GLU A 372 22.22 -22.28 10.86
C GLU A 372 21.07 -22.10 9.84
N LEU A 373 19.80 -22.34 10.25
CA LEU A 373 18.67 -22.12 9.35
C LEU A 373 18.52 -20.63 9.02
N ASP A 374 18.67 -20.31 7.77
CA ASP A 374 18.36 -18.99 7.20
C ASP A 374 17.04 -19.11 6.42
N THR A 375 15.94 -18.76 7.08
CA THR A 375 14.60 -18.87 6.51
C THR A 375 14.48 -18.09 5.19
N LYS A 376 15.19 -16.97 5.04
CA LYS A 376 15.25 -16.24 3.76
C LYS A 376 15.87 -17.10 2.65
N LYS A 377 17.00 -17.76 2.92
CA LYS A 377 17.65 -18.64 1.92
C LYS A 377 16.77 -19.82 1.54
N LEU A 378 16.10 -20.42 2.51
CA LEU A 378 15.11 -21.47 2.25
C LEU A 378 14.00 -20.97 1.35
N MET A 379 13.33 -19.89 1.76
CA MET A 379 12.07 -19.45 1.16
C MET A 379 12.27 -18.64 -0.12
N SER A 380 13.46 -18.08 -0.39
CA SER A 380 13.71 -17.32 -1.62
C SER A 380 13.92 -18.17 -2.86
N VAL A 381 14.18 -19.48 -2.70
CA VAL A 381 14.46 -20.41 -3.81
C VAL A 381 13.26 -21.33 -4.04
N THR A 382 12.70 -21.29 -5.22
CA THR A 382 11.46 -22.01 -5.59
C THR A 382 11.60 -23.52 -5.46
N SER A 383 12.72 -24.11 -5.91
CA SER A 383 12.96 -25.54 -5.78
C SER A 383 13.03 -26.01 -4.32
N ASN A 384 13.54 -25.17 -3.40
CA ASN A 384 13.57 -25.49 -1.96
C ASN A 384 12.16 -25.49 -1.37
N ARG A 385 11.35 -24.46 -1.66
CA ARG A 385 9.94 -24.41 -1.21
C ARG A 385 9.15 -25.59 -1.76
N ARG A 386 9.29 -25.87 -3.05
CA ARG A 386 8.64 -27.03 -3.70
C ARG A 386 9.01 -28.34 -3.04
N LYS A 387 10.30 -28.59 -2.81
CA LYS A 387 10.80 -29.78 -2.13
C LYS A 387 10.20 -29.95 -0.73
N LEU A 388 10.16 -28.85 0.05
CA LEU A 388 9.56 -28.86 1.38
C LEU A 388 8.06 -29.21 1.29
N ILE A 389 7.31 -28.52 0.45
CA ILE A 389 5.87 -28.74 0.27
C ILE A 389 5.58 -30.17 -0.19
N GLU A 390 6.27 -30.67 -1.21
CA GLU A 390 6.09 -32.03 -1.72
C GLU A 390 6.35 -33.10 -0.66
N ASN A 391 7.36 -32.88 0.19
CA ASN A 391 7.66 -33.82 1.27
C ASN A 391 6.63 -33.74 2.39
N LEU A 392 6.16 -32.54 2.77
CA LEU A 392 5.07 -32.38 3.75
C LEU A 392 3.77 -33.02 3.24
N MET A 393 3.46 -32.91 1.95
CA MET A 393 2.30 -33.58 1.35
C MET A 393 2.40 -35.12 1.43
N LYS A 394 3.62 -35.68 1.31
CA LYS A 394 3.85 -37.13 1.51
C LYS A 394 3.68 -37.54 2.99
N GLU A 395 4.07 -36.69 3.93
CA GLU A 395 3.82 -36.91 5.36
C GLU A 395 2.30 -36.97 5.62
N ALA A 396 1.51 -36.06 5.05
CA ALA A 396 0.05 -36.07 5.16
C ALA A 396 -0.54 -37.37 4.62
N ASP A 397 -0.10 -37.84 3.44
CA ASP A 397 -0.54 -39.10 2.86
C ASP A 397 -0.11 -40.31 3.76
N THR A 398 1.05 -40.21 4.36
CA THR A 398 1.61 -41.31 5.20
C THR A 398 0.89 -41.43 6.53
N TYR A 399 0.61 -40.30 7.19
CA TYR A 399 0.09 -40.32 8.56
C TYR A 399 -1.40 -40.08 8.65
N GLY A 400 -2.02 -39.43 7.65
CA GLY A 400 -3.46 -39.23 7.53
C GLY A 400 -4.04 -38.14 8.42
N PHE A 401 -3.24 -37.12 8.80
CA PHE A 401 -3.72 -35.95 9.54
C PHE A 401 -4.52 -34.98 8.67
N ASP A 402 -5.29 -34.07 9.30
CA ASP A 402 -6.33 -33.29 8.63
C ASP A 402 -5.86 -31.91 8.11
N GLY A 403 -4.68 -31.44 8.50
CA GLY A 403 -4.19 -30.14 8.07
C GLY A 403 -2.79 -29.82 8.55
N PHE A 404 -2.33 -28.64 8.17
CA PHE A 404 -1.06 -28.08 8.61
C PHE A 404 -1.30 -26.78 9.38
N ASN A 405 -0.44 -26.56 10.38
CA ASN A 405 -0.26 -25.29 11.06
C ASN A 405 1.16 -24.79 10.80
N LEU A 406 1.30 -23.58 10.27
CA LEU A 406 2.60 -22.97 9.98
C LEU A 406 2.96 -22.00 11.10
N ASP A 407 4.01 -22.31 11.84
CA ASP A 407 4.55 -21.48 12.93
C ASP A 407 6.00 -21.06 12.64
N PHE A 408 6.15 -20.03 11.81
CA PHE A 408 7.46 -19.49 11.44
C PHE A 408 7.73 -18.20 12.19
N GLU A 409 8.55 -18.32 13.22
CA GLU A 409 8.87 -17.23 14.13
C GLU A 409 10.21 -16.55 13.85
N SER A 410 10.40 -15.36 14.46
CA SER A 410 11.66 -14.61 14.44
C SER A 410 12.19 -14.29 13.04
N LEU A 411 11.29 -14.17 12.07
CA LEU A 411 11.65 -13.80 10.70
C LEU A 411 12.13 -12.35 10.65
N LYS A 412 13.10 -12.11 9.77
CA LYS A 412 13.48 -10.75 9.38
C LYS A 412 12.58 -10.25 8.26
N ALA A 413 12.35 -8.94 8.20
CA ALA A 413 11.48 -8.32 7.20
C ALA A 413 11.82 -8.72 5.75
N GLU A 414 13.10 -8.92 5.45
CA GLU A 414 13.59 -9.37 4.15
C GLU A 414 13.20 -10.81 3.77
N ALA A 415 12.79 -11.63 4.74
CA ALA A 415 12.24 -12.96 4.49
C ALA A 415 10.73 -12.94 4.23
N GLY A 416 10.05 -11.86 4.62
CA GLY A 416 8.59 -11.74 4.56
C GLY A 416 7.98 -12.07 3.20
N PRO A 417 8.37 -11.43 2.09
CA PRO A 417 7.82 -11.72 0.77
C PRO A 417 8.01 -13.17 0.33
N HIS A 418 9.11 -13.82 0.74
CA HIS A 418 9.41 -15.21 0.44
C HIS A 418 8.57 -16.18 1.27
N TYR A 419 8.34 -15.85 2.54
CA TYR A 419 7.45 -16.61 3.42
C TYR A 419 5.98 -16.51 2.95
N VAL A 420 5.52 -15.34 2.60
CA VAL A 420 4.18 -15.15 2.03
C VAL A 420 4.01 -15.98 0.74
N GLN A 421 5.03 -16.04 -0.10
CA GLN A 421 5.01 -16.89 -1.30
C GLN A 421 4.95 -18.38 -0.94
N PHE A 422 5.69 -18.82 0.09
CA PHE A 422 5.59 -20.19 0.58
C PHE A 422 4.17 -20.52 1.07
N ILE A 423 3.52 -19.63 1.81
CA ILE A 423 2.12 -19.79 2.25
C ILE A 423 1.18 -19.93 1.05
N ARG A 424 1.34 -19.10 0.01
CA ARG A 424 0.57 -19.20 -1.23
C ARG A 424 0.70 -20.58 -1.88
N GLU A 425 1.93 -21.06 -2.06
CA GLU A 425 2.21 -22.36 -2.66
C GLU A 425 1.70 -23.52 -1.79
N MET A 426 1.88 -23.43 -0.48
CA MET A 426 1.38 -24.40 0.49
C MET A 426 -0.15 -24.48 0.47
N SER A 427 -0.83 -23.32 0.36
CA SER A 427 -2.31 -23.28 0.31
C SER A 427 -2.87 -24.00 -0.92
N VAL A 428 -2.19 -23.91 -2.08
CA VAL A 428 -2.58 -24.65 -3.28
C VAL A 428 -2.42 -26.16 -3.06
N ALA A 429 -1.32 -26.57 -2.45
CA ALA A 429 -1.05 -27.99 -2.16
C ALA A 429 -2.05 -28.57 -1.15
N CYS A 430 -2.35 -27.85 -0.08
CA CYS A 430 -3.34 -28.22 0.94
C CYS A 430 -4.73 -28.32 0.33
N ARG A 431 -5.16 -27.32 -0.44
CA ARG A 431 -6.50 -27.29 -1.05
C ARG A 431 -6.73 -28.47 -2.00
N LYS A 432 -5.72 -28.81 -2.81
CA LYS A 432 -5.77 -30.00 -3.69
C LYS A 432 -5.98 -31.32 -2.95
N LYS A 433 -5.57 -31.39 -1.69
CA LYS A 433 -5.70 -32.59 -0.85
C LYS A 433 -6.85 -32.53 0.15
N GLY A 434 -7.58 -31.40 0.22
CA GLY A 434 -8.62 -31.19 1.23
C GLY A 434 -8.05 -31.08 2.64
N LEU A 435 -6.82 -30.58 2.79
CA LEU A 435 -6.16 -30.35 4.07
C LEU A 435 -6.33 -28.89 4.50
N VAL A 436 -6.62 -28.68 5.78
CA VAL A 436 -6.67 -27.34 6.38
C VAL A 436 -5.28 -26.73 6.41
N LEU A 437 -5.18 -25.43 6.13
CA LEU A 437 -3.99 -24.62 6.33
C LEU A 437 -4.27 -23.51 7.34
N SER A 438 -3.62 -23.55 8.50
CA SER A 438 -3.59 -22.45 9.48
C SER A 438 -2.18 -21.86 9.58
N VAL A 439 -2.12 -20.55 9.90
CA VAL A 439 -0.84 -19.82 9.99
C VAL A 439 -0.81 -19.00 11.28
N ASP A 440 0.22 -19.22 12.09
CA ASP A 440 0.43 -18.51 13.35
C ASP A 440 1.11 -17.16 13.10
N ASN A 441 0.66 -16.15 13.82
CA ASN A 441 1.15 -14.78 13.69
C ASN A 441 1.28 -14.11 15.04
N TYR A 442 2.34 -13.33 15.22
CA TYR A 442 2.40 -12.36 16.32
C TYR A 442 1.24 -11.36 16.27
N VAL A 443 0.90 -10.77 17.41
CA VAL A 443 0.01 -9.60 17.46
C VAL A 443 0.50 -8.54 16.48
N PRO A 444 -0.40 -7.92 15.67
CA PRO A 444 -0.03 -6.95 14.66
C PRO A 444 0.76 -5.76 15.21
N SER A 445 1.87 -5.46 14.56
CA SER A 445 2.71 -4.31 14.85
C SER A 445 3.43 -3.85 13.57
N ALA A 446 4.04 -2.65 13.60
CA ALA A 446 4.86 -2.20 12.48
C ALA A 446 6.04 -3.16 12.18
N TYR A 447 6.56 -3.83 13.18
CA TYR A 447 7.68 -4.79 13.04
C TYR A 447 7.26 -6.14 12.46
N THR A 448 5.97 -6.46 12.45
CA THR A 448 5.43 -7.74 11.96
C THR A 448 4.54 -7.57 10.73
N ALA A 449 4.45 -6.35 10.16
CA ALA A 449 3.63 -6.07 8.98
C ALA A 449 4.03 -6.89 7.74
N PHE A 450 5.32 -7.27 7.63
CA PHE A 450 5.84 -8.06 6.52
C PHE A 450 5.31 -9.50 6.45
N TYR A 451 4.65 -9.98 7.50
CA TYR A 451 3.91 -11.26 7.45
C TYR A 451 2.70 -11.21 6.51
N ASN A 452 2.24 -10.01 6.13
CA ASN A 452 1.12 -9.76 5.19
C ASN A 452 -0.12 -10.60 5.53
N ARG A 453 -0.73 -10.33 6.69
CA ARG A 453 -1.92 -11.04 7.17
C ARG A 453 -3.10 -10.96 6.23
N ARG A 454 -3.20 -9.87 5.46
CA ARG A 454 -4.24 -9.71 4.44
C ARG A 454 -4.14 -10.82 3.40
N GLU A 455 -2.95 -11.10 2.88
CA GLU A 455 -2.73 -12.16 1.91
C GLU A 455 -2.97 -13.55 2.54
N GLN A 456 -2.52 -13.75 3.79
CA GLN A 456 -2.82 -14.97 4.53
C GLN A 456 -4.32 -15.18 4.68
N GLY A 457 -5.09 -14.12 5.03
CA GLY A 457 -6.54 -14.17 5.12
C GLY A 457 -7.26 -14.51 3.81
N ILE A 458 -6.60 -14.32 2.67
CA ILE A 458 -7.13 -14.73 1.37
C ILE A 458 -6.83 -16.21 1.10
N VAL A 459 -5.58 -16.65 1.29
CA VAL A 459 -5.12 -17.95 0.80
C VAL A 459 -5.17 -19.07 1.83
N ALA A 460 -5.03 -18.77 3.13
CA ALA A 460 -5.14 -19.76 4.21
C ALA A 460 -6.60 -19.95 4.68
N ASP A 461 -6.85 -21.05 5.35
CA ASP A 461 -8.17 -21.35 5.94
C ASP A 461 -8.34 -20.61 7.27
N TYR A 462 -7.28 -20.57 8.10
CA TYR A 462 -7.26 -19.85 9.36
C TYR A 462 -5.97 -19.05 9.56
N VAL A 463 -6.10 -17.93 10.24
CA VAL A 463 -5.02 -17.08 10.73
C VAL A 463 -5.10 -17.05 12.24
N ILE A 464 -4.11 -17.60 12.90
CA ILE A 464 -4.03 -17.66 14.36
C ILE A 464 -3.20 -16.47 14.86
N VAL A 465 -3.76 -15.71 15.80
CA VAL A 465 -3.06 -14.61 16.47
C VAL A 465 -2.55 -15.11 17.80
N MET A 466 -1.25 -15.11 18.02
CA MET A 466 -0.61 -15.41 19.30
C MET A 466 -0.85 -14.26 20.27
N GLY A 467 -2.01 -14.25 20.93
CA GLY A 467 -2.46 -13.20 21.85
C GLY A 467 -1.74 -13.28 23.20
N TYR A 468 -0.42 -13.47 23.18
CA TYR A 468 0.44 -13.60 24.35
C TYR A 468 1.86 -13.11 24.06
N ASP A 469 2.75 -13.25 25.06
CA ASP A 469 4.12 -12.71 25.07
C ASP A 469 4.16 -11.18 24.90
N GLU A 470 3.14 -10.48 25.47
CA GLU A 470 3.17 -9.03 25.64
C GLU A 470 4.43 -8.59 26.38
N HIS A 471 4.74 -9.29 27.48
CA HIS A 471 6.00 -9.21 28.21
C HIS A 471 6.69 -10.59 28.19
N TYR A 472 7.93 -10.61 27.72
CA TYR A 472 8.70 -11.84 27.48
C TYR A 472 10.08 -11.80 28.15
N ALA A 473 10.77 -12.93 28.22
CA ALA A 473 12.08 -13.02 28.84
C ALA A 473 13.10 -12.04 28.22
N GLY A 474 13.73 -11.22 29.05
CA GLY A 474 14.67 -10.18 28.62
C GLY A 474 14.03 -8.82 28.36
N GLY A 475 12.71 -8.69 28.42
CA GLY A 475 11.96 -7.44 28.39
C GLY A 475 11.66 -6.91 29.81
N GLU A 476 10.77 -5.94 29.88
CA GLU A 476 10.23 -5.37 31.12
C GLU A 476 9.24 -6.36 31.77
N ALA A 477 9.15 -6.32 33.12
CA ALA A 477 8.21 -7.15 33.85
C ALA A 477 6.77 -6.72 33.59
N GLY A 478 5.88 -7.69 33.41
CA GLY A 478 4.46 -7.45 33.14
C GLY A 478 3.71 -8.73 32.82
N PRO A 479 2.40 -8.63 32.51
CA PRO A 479 1.55 -9.76 32.14
C PRO A 479 1.98 -10.36 30.82
N VAL A 480 1.77 -11.67 30.63
CA VAL A 480 1.99 -12.33 29.33
C VAL A 480 0.91 -11.96 28.31
N ALA A 481 -0.28 -11.57 28.78
CA ALA A 481 -1.41 -11.23 27.92
C ALA A 481 -2.44 -10.38 28.70
N SER A 482 -2.26 -9.08 28.75
CA SER A 482 -3.29 -8.18 29.29
C SER A 482 -4.53 -8.16 28.37
N LEU A 483 -5.70 -7.90 28.95
CA LEU A 483 -6.94 -7.84 28.18
C LEU A 483 -6.88 -6.77 27.05
N PRO A 484 -6.39 -5.54 27.28
CA PRO A 484 -6.22 -4.54 26.23
C PRO A 484 -5.27 -4.97 25.11
N TYR A 485 -4.21 -5.71 25.43
CA TYR A 485 -3.27 -6.24 24.45
C TYR A 485 -3.94 -7.27 23.52
N VAL A 486 -4.70 -8.20 24.10
CA VAL A 486 -5.45 -9.22 23.34
C VAL A 486 -6.52 -8.56 22.47
N GLU A 487 -7.32 -7.65 23.03
CA GLU A 487 -8.36 -6.93 22.29
C GLU A 487 -7.76 -6.15 21.11
N LYS A 488 -6.67 -5.41 21.35
CA LYS A 488 -5.95 -4.71 20.30
C LYS A 488 -5.45 -5.67 19.21
N GLY A 489 -4.89 -6.81 19.60
CA GLY A 489 -4.42 -7.85 18.68
C GLY A 489 -5.53 -8.36 17.76
N ILE A 490 -6.69 -8.66 18.31
CA ILE A 490 -7.89 -9.06 17.58
C ILE A 490 -8.35 -7.93 16.64
N ALA A 491 -8.57 -6.73 17.17
CA ALA A 491 -9.07 -5.59 16.40
C ALA A 491 -8.17 -5.19 15.24
N ASP A 492 -6.84 -5.23 15.43
CA ASP A 492 -5.88 -4.91 14.38
C ASP A 492 -5.83 -6.03 13.31
N THR A 493 -5.96 -7.29 13.70
CA THR A 493 -6.01 -8.42 12.76
C THR A 493 -7.28 -8.37 11.89
N LEU A 494 -8.42 -8.01 12.46
CA LEU A 494 -9.69 -7.90 11.75
C LEU A 494 -9.72 -6.78 10.68
N LYS A 495 -8.76 -5.86 10.68
CA LYS A 495 -8.58 -4.90 9.58
C LYS A 495 -8.06 -5.54 8.29
N GLU A 496 -7.44 -6.71 8.41
CA GLU A 496 -6.75 -7.41 7.33
C GLU A 496 -7.36 -8.78 7.00
N VAL A 497 -7.94 -9.47 7.99
CA VAL A 497 -8.43 -10.85 7.90
C VAL A 497 -9.92 -10.92 8.26
N PRO A 498 -10.75 -11.63 7.47
CA PRO A 498 -12.16 -11.87 7.81
C PRO A 498 -12.28 -12.63 9.15
N LYS A 499 -13.24 -12.22 9.99
CA LYS A 499 -13.42 -12.76 11.35
C LYS A 499 -13.62 -14.27 11.42
N GLU A 500 -14.29 -14.83 10.42
CA GLU A 500 -14.54 -16.28 10.27
C GLU A 500 -13.28 -17.10 9.98
N LYS A 501 -12.13 -16.46 9.79
CA LYS A 501 -10.82 -17.09 9.65
C LYS A 501 -9.86 -16.78 10.80
N VAL A 502 -10.20 -15.86 11.69
CA VAL A 502 -9.33 -15.45 12.80
C VAL A 502 -9.57 -16.36 14.01
N ILE A 503 -8.49 -16.96 14.49
CA ILE A 503 -8.44 -17.69 15.78
C ILE A 503 -7.53 -16.88 16.71
N ASN A 504 -8.00 -16.56 17.92
CA ASN A 504 -7.10 -15.95 18.91
C ASN A 504 -6.54 -17.01 19.84
N SER A 505 -5.22 -17.05 19.98
CA SER A 505 -4.53 -17.95 20.89
C SER A 505 -4.34 -17.30 22.25
N VAL A 506 -4.65 -18.05 23.31
CA VAL A 506 -4.53 -17.63 24.70
C VAL A 506 -3.43 -18.44 25.43
N PRO A 507 -2.73 -17.86 26.42
CA PRO A 507 -1.67 -18.55 27.14
C PRO A 507 -2.23 -19.42 28.26
N PHE A 508 -1.76 -20.68 28.33
CA PHE A 508 -1.95 -21.53 29.52
C PHE A 508 -0.77 -21.44 30.49
N TYR A 509 -0.04 -20.31 30.42
CA TYR A 509 1.12 -20.03 31.24
C TYR A 509 1.15 -18.56 31.68
N THR A 510 1.94 -18.31 32.69
CA THR A 510 2.34 -16.97 33.10
C THR A 510 3.85 -16.88 33.30
N ARG A 511 4.37 -15.70 33.67
CA ARG A 511 5.77 -15.52 34.01
C ARG A 511 5.90 -15.07 35.47
N ILE A 512 6.82 -15.71 36.17
CA ILE A 512 7.30 -15.21 37.47
C ILE A 512 8.55 -14.39 37.18
N TRP A 513 8.46 -13.13 37.48
CA TRP A 513 9.53 -12.15 37.33
C TRP A 513 10.34 -12.06 38.61
N THR A 514 11.64 -11.85 38.50
CA THR A 514 12.53 -11.65 39.64
C THR A 514 13.38 -10.44 39.36
N GLU A 515 13.27 -9.43 40.23
CA GLU A 515 14.11 -8.24 40.21
C GLU A 515 15.10 -8.29 41.37
N LYS A 516 16.40 -8.33 41.04
CA LYS A 516 17.50 -8.38 41.99
C LYS A 516 18.70 -7.61 41.46
N ASP A 517 19.31 -6.76 42.30
CA ASP A 517 20.51 -5.99 41.97
C ASP A 517 20.36 -5.19 40.64
N GLY A 518 19.17 -4.63 40.39
CA GLY A 518 18.85 -3.88 39.17
C GLY A 518 18.76 -4.71 37.89
N LYS A 519 18.65 -6.06 38.01
CA LYS A 519 18.43 -6.96 36.88
C LYS A 519 17.07 -7.61 37.01
N THR A 520 16.32 -7.59 35.90
CA THR A 520 15.05 -8.29 35.76
C THR A 520 15.25 -9.59 34.99
N THR A 521 14.77 -10.67 35.55
CA THR A 521 14.74 -12.00 34.90
C THR A 521 13.36 -12.62 35.03
N SER A 522 13.00 -13.55 34.17
CA SER A 522 11.73 -14.27 34.31
C SER A 522 11.84 -15.73 33.93
N LYS A 523 10.89 -16.51 34.45
CA LYS A 523 10.68 -17.91 34.07
C LYS A 523 9.20 -18.15 33.82
N ALA A 524 8.88 -18.83 32.71
CA ALA A 524 7.54 -19.23 32.40
C ALA A 524 7.10 -20.43 33.27
N TYR A 525 5.87 -20.39 33.77
CA TYR A 525 5.23 -21.44 34.55
C TYR A 525 3.84 -21.69 33.95
N GLY A 526 3.49 -22.96 33.76
CA GLY A 526 2.10 -23.32 33.46
C GLY A 526 1.15 -22.86 34.58
N ILE A 527 -0.12 -22.66 34.27
CA ILE A 527 -1.13 -22.16 35.23
C ILE A 527 -1.09 -22.98 36.53
N ARG A 528 -1.11 -24.30 36.43
CA ARG A 528 -1.06 -25.20 37.60
C ARG A 528 0.18 -25.00 38.47
N ASP A 529 1.35 -24.91 37.85
CA ASP A 529 2.60 -24.75 38.55
C ASP A 529 2.74 -23.34 39.17
N ALA A 530 2.21 -22.31 38.48
CA ALA A 530 2.15 -20.95 39.00
C ALA A 530 1.22 -20.85 40.24
N LYS A 531 0.04 -21.49 40.22
CA LYS A 531 -0.85 -21.57 41.37
C LYS A 531 -0.16 -22.22 42.57
N ASN A 532 0.61 -23.31 42.34
CA ASN A 532 1.39 -23.96 43.39
C ASN A 532 2.48 -23.04 43.96
N TRP A 533 3.23 -22.35 43.08
CA TRP A 533 4.28 -21.40 43.49
C TRP A 533 3.69 -20.23 44.32
N ILE A 534 2.52 -19.65 43.93
CA ILE A 534 1.83 -18.62 44.67
C ILE A 534 1.47 -19.11 46.08
N LYS A 535 0.93 -20.31 46.18
CA LYS A 535 0.54 -20.91 47.45
C LYS A 535 1.78 -21.19 48.36
N GLU A 536 2.85 -21.74 47.82
CA GLU A 536 4.06 -22.04 48.55
C GLU A 536 4.78 -20.81 49.09
N ASN A 537 4.67 -19.67 48.36
CA ASN A 537 5.28 -18.42 48.75
C ASN A 537 4.32 -17.50 49.51
N ASN A 538 3.08 -17.96 49.85
CA ASN A 538 2.03 -17.20 50.54
C ASN A 538 1.75 -15.83 49.90
N ILE A 539 1.66 -15.75 48.56
CA ILE A 539 1.43 -14.51 47.83
C ILE A 539 -0.06 -14.21 47.82
N GLU A 540 -0.42 -13.01 48.23
CA GLU A 540 -1.77 -12.48 48.07
C GLU A 540 -1.93 -11.90 46.66
N LEU A 541 -3.00 -12.28 45.97
CA LEU A 541 -3.32 -11.82 44.63
C LEU A 541 -4.37 -10.71 44.70
N GLU A 542 -4.12 -9.61 43.99
CA GLU A 542 -5.05 -8.49 43.80
C GLU A 542 -5.47 -8.40 42.32
N TRP A 543 -6.77 -8.27 42.09
CA TRP A 543 -7.30 -8.13 40.73
C TRP A 543 -6.98 -6.75 40.13
N GLN A 544 -6.38 -6.71 38.95
CA GLN A 544 -6.08 -5.50 38.19
C GLN A 544 -7.16 -5.33 37.11
N ASP A 545 -8.14 -4.47 37.34
CA ASP A 545 -9.28 -4.27 36.42
C ASP A 545 -8.86 -3.79 35.04
N ASP A 546 -7.84 -2.95 34.96
CA ASP A 546 -7.31 -2.36 33.74
C ASP A 546 -6.51 -3.35 32.87
N LEU A 547 -5.95 -4.39 33.46
CA LEU A 547 -5.19 -5.44 32.79
C LEU A 547 -5.98 -6.75 32.60
N GLY A 548 -7.05 -6.95 33.38
CA GLY A 548 -7.84 -8.16 33.35
C GLY A 548 -7.09 -9.41 33.85
N VAL A 549 -6.19 -9.24 34.80
CA VAL A 549 -5.38 -10.32 35.42
C VAL A 549 -5.17 -10.06 36.91
N TYR A 550 -4.87 -11.10 37.68
CA TYR A 550 -4.43 -10.95 39.07
C TYR A 550 -2.94 -10.61 39.14
N TYR A 551 -2.57 -9.70 40.03
CA TYR A 551 -1.19 -9.37 40.36
C TYR A 551 -0.86 -9.81 41.78
N GLY A 552 0.37 -10.30 41.99
CA GLY A 552 0.92 -10.56 43.32
C GLY A 552 2.42 -10.42 43.32
N GLU A 553 2.98 -10.07 44.49
CA GLU A 553 4.41 -9.98 44.68
C GLU A 553 4.88 -10.53 46.03
N SER A 554 6.13 -10.91 46.09
CA SER A 554 6.83 -11.34 47.31
C SER A 554 8.24 -10.82 47.28
N SER A 555 8.74 -10.40 48.43
CA SER A 555 10.13 -9.96 48.63
C SER A 555 10.83 -10.93 49.55
N ASN A 556 11.97 -11.49 49.10
CA ASN A 556 12.79 -12.42 49.88
C ASN A 556 14.28 -12.22 49.54
N GLU A 557 15.13 -13.09 50.01
CA GLU A 557 16.59 -13.05 49.77
C GLU A 557 16.98 -13.17 48.26
N ASN A 558 16.08 -13.69 47.44
CA ASN A 558 16.25 -13.81 45.98
C ASN A 558 15.87 -12.55 45.23
N GLY A 559 15.34 -11.51 45.90
CA GLY A 559 14.88 -10.29 45.30
C GLY A 559 13.36 -10.10 45.40
N VAL A 560 12.83 -9.14 44.65
CA VAL A 560 11.38 -8.95 44.48
C VAL A 560 10.90 -9.87 43.39
N GLN A 561 9.94 -10.73 43.71
CA GLN A 561 9.31 -11.64 42.75
C GLN A 561 7.87 -11.20 42.53
N SER A 562 7.48 -11.04 41.28
CA SER A 562 6.13 -10.63 40.88
C SER A 562 5.53 -11.57 39.84
N VAL A 563 4.22 -11.66 39.82
CA VAL A 563 3.45 -12.47 38.89
C VAL A 563 2.16 -11.75 38.48
N TRP A 564 1.87 -11.74 37.18
CA TRP A 564 0.55 -11.44 36.62
C TRP A 564 -0.08 -12.76 36.24
N MET A 565 -1.01 -13.25 37.08
CA MET A 565 -1.47 -14.64 37.04
C MET A 565 -2.59 -14.82 36.01
N GLU A 566 -2.33 -15.69 35.03
CA GLU A 566 -3.38 -16.22 34.14
C GLU A 566 -4.13 -17.36 34.85
N GLU A 567 -5.46 -17.28 34.85
CA GLU A 567 -6.34 -18.25 35.49
C GLU A 567 -7.77 -18.17 34.90
N GLU A 568 -8.75 -18.83 35.52
CA GLU A 568 -10.10 -18.97 34.99
C GLU A 568 -10.77 -17.63 34.65
N LYS A 569 -10.65 -16.62 35.51
CA LYS A 569 -11.31 -15.31 35.31
C LYS A 569 -10.64 -14.52 34.18
N SER A 570 -9.30 -14.47 34.16
CA SER A 570 -8.53 -13.75 33.14
C SER A 570 -8.71 -14.38 31.75
N LEU A 571 -8.71 -15.72 31.67
CA LEU A 571 -9.01 -16.43 30.44
C LEU A 571 -10.45 -16.29 30.01
N GLY A 572 -11.40 -16.27 30.97
CA GLY A 572 -12.82 -16.01 30.68
C GLY A 572 -13.04 -14.70 29.93
N LEU A 573 -12.41 -13.62 30.37
CA LEU A 573 -12.49 -12.32 29.65
C LEU A 573 -11.93 -12.40 28.24
N LYS A 574 -10.86 -13.17 28.00
CA LYS A 574 -10.31 -13.36 26.66
C LYS A 574 -11.22 -14.21 25.75
N ILE A 575 -11.88 -15.23 26.33
CA ILE A 575 -12.92 -16.00 25.61
C ILE A 575 -14.16 -15.13 25.32
N ASP A 576 -14.53 -14.25 26.23
CA ASP A 576 -15.62 -13.28 25.98
C ASP A 576 -15.30 -12.36 24.80
N LEU A 577 -14.07 -11.86 24.66
CA LEU A 577 -13.62 -11.10 23.48
C LEU A 577 -13.74 -11.93 22.19
N ILE A 578 -13.31 -13.19 22.20
CA ILE A 578 -13.41 -14.09 21.04
C ILE A 578 -14.87 -14.22 20.59
N ASN A 579 -15.79 -14.37 21.55
CA ASN A 579 -17.24 -14.46 21.29
C ASN A 579 -17.82 -13.10 20.84
N GLU A 580 -17.42 -11.99 21.46
CA GLU A 580 -17.88 -10.64 21.11
C GLU A 580 -17.52 -10.27 19.67
N TYR A 581 -16.28 -10.55 19.25
CA TYR A 581 -15.82 -10.34 17.88
C TYR A 581 -16.27 -11.43 16.90
N ASP A 582 -16.96 -12.47 17.39
CA ASP A 582 -17.44 -13.62 16.59
C ASP A 582 -16.32 -14.27 15.76
N LEU A 583 -15.17 -14.50 16.39
CA LEU A 583 -14.01 -15.10 15.73
C LEU A 583 -14.25 -16.58 15.37
N ALA A 584 -13.40 -17.14 14.51
CA ALA A 584 -13.44 -18.56 14.14
C ALA A 584 -13.20 -19.51 15.32
N GLY A 585 -12.52 -19.06 16.37
CA GLY A 585 -12.29 -19.89 17.56
C GLY A 585 -11.18 -19.40 18.47
N ALA A 586 -10.79 -20.27 19.40
CA ALA A 586 -9.68 -20.10 20.32
C ALA A 586 -8.61 -21.16 20.07
N ALA A 587 -7.34 -20.80 20.29
CA ALA A 587 -6.22 -21.70 20.41
C ALA A 587 -5.56 -21.54 21.79
N CYS A 588 -4.87 -22.56 22.28
CA CYS A 588 -4.35 -22.60 23.64
C CYS A 588 -2.89 -23.07 23.66
N TRP A 589 -1.96 -22.21 24.06
CA TRP A 589 -0.54 -22.54 24.21
C TRP A 589 -0.20 -22.74 25.68
N LYS A 590 0.06 -23.93 26.19
CA LYS A 590 0.00 -25.23 25.54
C LYS A 590 -0.61 -26.27 26.47
N LEU A 591 -1.02 -27.38 25.91
CA LEU A 591 -1.54 -28.52 26.66
C LEU A 591 -0.56 -29.02 27.75
N GLY A 592 -1.08 -29.41 28.91
CA GLY A 592 -0.35 -29.87 30.08
C GLY A 592 0.08 -28.75 31.05
N PHE A 593 -0.17 -27.48 30.71
CA PHE A 593 0.10 -26.33 31.57
C PHE A 593 -1.11 -25.88 32.39
N GLU A 594 -2.30 -26.25 31.95
CA GLU A 594 -3.59 -25.87 32.51
C GLU A 594 -4.08 -26.80 33.61
N ASP A 595 -5.04 -26.33 34.38
CA ASP A 595 -5.96 -27.13 35.18
C ASP A 595 -7.18 -27.54 34.35
N ARG A 596 -7.87 -28.59 34.73
CA ARG A 596 -9.09 -29.05 34.01
C ARG A 596 -10.16 -27.98 33.91
N SER A 597 -10.32 -27.15 34.94
CA SER A 597 -11.29 -26.03 34.99
C SER A 597 -11.11 -25.02 33.87
N ILE A 598 -9.90 -24.89 33.32
CA ILE A 598 -9.61 -23.96 32.20
C ILE A 598 -10.35 -24.38 30.92
N TRP A 599 -10.50 -25.69 30.67
CA TRP A 599 -11.24 -26.18 29.52
C TRP A 599 -12.75 -25.94 29.61
N GLU A 600 -13.31 -25.85 30.84
CA GLU A 600 -14.69 -25.42 31.05
C GLU A 600 -14.90 -23.97 30.56
N ILE A 601 -13.87 -23.13 30.64
CA ILE A 601 -13.87 -21.76 30.11
C ILE A 601 -13.69 -21.75 28.59
N VAL A 602 -12.70 -22.49 28.06
CA VAL A 602 -12.45 -22.57 26.60
C VAL A 602 -13.66 -23.17 25.85
N SER A 603 -14.37 -24.12 26.46
CA SER A 603 -15.56 -24.72 25.86
C SER A 603 -16.72 -23.73 25.64
N GLN A 604 -16.67 -22.53 26.24
CA GLN A 604 -17.65 -21.45 26.07
C GLN A 604 -17.46 -20.67 24.75
N VAL A 605 -16.47 -20.96 23.94
CA VAL A 605 -16.30 -20.44 22.58
C VAL A 605 -17.47 -20.92 21.70
N LYS A 606 -18.27 -20.00 21.18
CA LYS A 606 -19.51 -20.24 20.46
C LYS A 606 -19.74 -19.27 19.29
#